data_d7152ce65c574626e42eaa088026e4c8
#
_entry.id   d7152ce65c574626e42eaa088026e4c8
#
_cell.length_a   1.000
_cell.length_b   1.000
_cell.length_c   1.000
_cell.angle_alpha   90.00
_cell.angle_beta   90.00
_cell.angle_gamma   90.00
#
_symmetry.space_group_name_H-M   'P 1'
#
loop_
_entity.id
_entity.type
_entity.pdbx_description
1 polymer ?
#
loop_
_entity_poly.entity_id
_entity_poly.type
_entity_poly.pdbx_seq_one_letter_code
_entity_poly.pdbx_strand_id
1 'polypeptide(L)'
;RFGLINRIVAPDKLVEQARNWAMEIAQYSRYTLAFGKRTFYNQVDLDTPSAYNIATHAIVMNCIAEDAQEGMLAFLEKREPEWKNR
;
A
#
# COMPACT_ATOMS: atom_id res chain seq x y z
N ARG A 1 -7.67 15.96 -17.99
CA ARG A 1 -7.26 15.36 -16.69
C ARG A 1 -5.81 14.98 -16.82
N PHE A 2 -4.93 15.72 -16.14
CA PHE A 2 -3.47 15.57 -16.31
C PHE A 2 -2.80 14.72 -15.23
N GLY A 3 -3.59 14.13 -14.30
CA GLY A 3 -3.03 13.31 -13.22
C GLY A 3 -2.26 14.08 -12.13
N LEU A 4 -2.40 15.41 -12.06
CA LEU A 4 -1.70 16.26 -11.09
C LEU A 4 -2.30 16.19 -9.68
N ILE A 5 -3.58 15.86 -9.58
CA ILE A 5 -4.33 15.81 -8.33
C ILE A 5 -5.27 14.59 -8.32
N ASN A 6 -5.56 14.09 -7.15
CA ASN A 6 -6.42 12.92 -6.95
C ASN A 6 -7.89 13.32 -6.69
N ARG A 7 -8.11 14.38 -5.92
CA ARG A 7 -9.45 14.84 -5.53
C ARG A 7 -9.50 16.37 -5.51
N ILE A 8 -10.68 16.91 -5.80
CA ILE A 8 -11.01 18.33 -5.62
C ILE A 8 -12.09 18.40 -4.54
N VAL A 9 -11.87 19.25 -3.55
CA VAL A 9 -12.77 19.44 -2.41
C VAL A 9 -12.97 20.93 -2.16
N ALA A 10 -14.06 21.30 -1.47
CA ALA A 10 -14.26 22.68 -1.05
C ALA A 10 -13.16 23.12 -0.06
N PRO A 11 -12.72 24.40 -0.10
CA PRO A 11 -11.60 24.87 0.71
C PRO A 11 -11.75 24.63 2.22
N ASP A 12 -12.96 24.80 2.72
CA ASP A 12 -13.32 24.58 4.14
C ASP A 12 -13.30 23.09 4.55
N LYS A 13 -13.33 22.17 3.59
CA LYS A 13 -13.31 20.72 3.79
C LYS A 13 -11.95 20.07 3.55
N LEU A 14 -10.95 20.83 3.12
CA LEU A 14 -9.66 20.27 2.71
C LEU A 14 -8.98 19.47 3.83
N VAL A 15 -8.87 20.04 5.02
CA VAL A 15 -8.18 19.40 6.15
C VAL A 15 -8.91 18.14 6.61
N GLU A 16 -10.24 18.21 6.71
CA GLU A 16 -11.08 17.09 7.09
C GLU A 16 -10.92 15.92 6.09
N GLN A 17 -11.03 16.22 4.80
CA GLN A 17 -10.92 15.21 3.74
C GLN A 17 -9.51 14.61 3.64
N ALA A 18 -8.47 15.41 3.80
CA ALA A 18 -7.10 14.92 3.82
C ALA A 18 -6.85 13.97 5.01
N ARG A 19 -7.38 14.34 6.19
CA ARG A 19 -7.29 13.49 7.38
C ARG A 19 -8.03 12.17 7.21
N ASN A 20 -9.26 12.21 6.71
CA ASN A 20 -10.06 11.02 6.50
C ASN A 20 -9.37 10.07 5.52
N TRP A 21 -8.83 10.59 4.42
CA TRP A 21 -8.09 9.78 3.45
C TRP A 21 -6.79 9.20 4.04
N ALA A 22 -6.07 9.96 4.83
CA ALA A 22 -4.89 9.45 5.55
C ALA A 22 -5.27 8.32 6.53
N MET A 23 -6.41 8.44 7.22
CA MET A 23 -6.91 7.40 8.13
C MET A 23 -7.34 6.14 7.39
N GLU A 24 -7.95 6.25 6.20
CA GLU A 24 -8.25 5.11 5.32
C GLU A 24 -6.97 4.33 4.97
N ILE A 25 -5.89 5.05 4.61
CA ILE A 25 -4.60 4.42 4.30
C ILE A 25 -3.98 3.80 5.56
N ALA A 26 -4.11 4.45 6.72
CA ALA A 26 -3.53 3.98 7.97
C ALA A 26 -4.18 2.70 8.54
N GLN A 27 -5.29 2.24 7.96
CA GLN A 27 -5.91 0.97 8.33
C GLN A 27 -5.15 -0.27 7.81
N TYR A 28 -4.25 -0.08 6.85
CA TYR A 28 -3.47 -1.17 6.28
C TYR A 28 -2.15 -1.39 7.03
N SER A 29 -1.56 -2.58 6.87
CA SER A 29 -0.25 -2.90 7.42
C SER A 29 0.79 -1.84 7.05
N ARG A 30 1.38 -1.23 8.05
CA ARG A 30 2.43 -0.24 7.90
C ARG A 30 3.70 -0.83 7.27
N TYR A 31 3.99 -2.11 7.57
CA TYR A 31 5.06 -2.86 6.94
C TYR A 31 4.83 -2.98 5.43
N THR A 32 3.67 -3.50 5.03
CA THR A 32 3.33 -3.69 3.60
C THR A 32 3.30 -2.38 2.83
N LEU A 33 2.73 -1.30 3.42
CA LEU A 33 2.72 0.02 2.79
C LEU A 33 4.14 0.57 2.57
N ALA A 34 5.01 0.49 3.58
CA ALA A 34 6.39 0.96 3.48
C ALA A 34 7.20 0.12 2.48
N PHE A 35 7.03 -1.19 2.50
CA PHE A 35 7.68 -2.11 1.59
C PHE A 35 7.24 -1.89 0.14
N GLY A 36 5.94 -1.81 -0.12
CA GLY A 36 5.38 -1.56 -1.44
C GLY A 36 5.80 -0.20 -2.01
N LYS A 37 5.80 0.85 -1.19
CA LYS A 37 6.26 2.18 -1.61
C LYS A 37 7.74 2.17 -1.99
N ARG A 38 8.59 1.51 -1.23
CA ARG A 38 10.02 1.35 -1.56
C ARG A 38 10.21 0.59 -2.87
N THR A 39 9.49 -0.51 -3.05
CA THR A 39 9.53 -1.31 -4.27
C THR A 39 9.12 -0.47 -5.48
N PHE A 40 8.07 0.34 -5.37
CA PHE A 40 7.62 1.23 -6.43
C PHE A 40 8.74 2.19 -6.87
N TYR A 41 9.39 2.88 -5.94
CA TYR A 41 10.46 3.82 -6.29
C TYR A 41 11.74 3.12 -6.79
N ASN A 42 11.98 1.88 -6.41
CA ASN A 42 13.12 1.12 -6.91
C ASN A 42 12.94 0.68 -8.37
N GLN A 43 11.72 0.62 -8.87
CA GLN A 43 11.44 0.07 -10.20
C GLN A 43 10.89 1.09 -11.21
N VAL A 44 10.41 2.27 -10.76
CA VAL A 44 9.61 3.19 -11.58
C VAL A 44 10.35 3.71 -12.84
N ASP A 45 11.67 3.82 -12.75
CA ASP A 45 12.51 4.32 -13.86
C ASP A 45 13.19 3.20 -14.65
N LEU A 46 12.88 1.94 -14.38
CA LEU A 46 13.47 0.79 -15.06
C LEU A 46 12.65 0.38 -16.31
N ASP A 47 13.32 -0.31 -17.22
CA ASP A 47 12.61 -1.01 -18.30
C ASP A 47 11.67 -2.09 -17.74
N THR A 48 10.65 -2.44 -18.52
CA THR A 48 9.60 -3.37 -18.06
C THR A 48 10.14 -4.73 -17.57
N PRO A 49 11.05 -5.43 -18.28
CA PRO A 49 11.60 -6.68 -17.78
C PRO A 49 12.32 -6.55 -16.44
N SER A 50 13.14 -5.52 -16.26
CA SER A 50 13.84 -5.26 -15.00
C SER A 50 12.89 -4.92 -13.87
N ALA A 51 11.87 -4.11 -14.14
CA ALA A 51 10.82 -3.77 -13.17
C ALA A 51 10.04 -5.01 -12.72
N TYR A 52 9.67 -5.91 -13.63
CA TYR A 52 9.01 -7.18 -13.29
C TYR A 52 9.89 -8.10 -12.44
N ASN A 53 11.19 -8.14 -12.72
CA ASN A 53 12.13 -8.93 -11.90
C ASN A 53 12.14 -8.45 -10.45
N ILE A 54 12.28 -7.14 -10.22
CA ILE A 54 12.22 -6.54 -8.89
C ILE A 54 10.87 -6.79 -8.22
N ALA A 55 9.77 -6.58 -8.95
CA ALA A 55 8.42 -6.76 -8.41
C ALA A 55 8.16 -8.22 -7.99
N THR A 56 8.65 -9.21 -8.78
CA THR A 56 8.52 -10.64 -8.45
C THR A 56 9.26 -10.98 -7.16
N HIS A 57 10.49 -10.52 -6.99
CA HIS A 57 11.22 -10.71 -5.74
C HIS A 57 10.53 -10.03 -4.55
N ALA A 58 10.05 -8.81 -4.77
CA ALA A 58 9.35 -8.06 -3.74
C ALA A 58 8.07 -8.77 -3.27
N ILE A 59 7.23 -9.28 -4.18
CA ILE A 59 6.00 -9.98 -3.78
C ILE A 59 6.30 -11.26 -3.00
N VAL A 60 7.32 -12.03 -3.41
CA VAL A 60 7.74 -13.23 -2.69
C VAL A 60 8.17 -12.87 -1.27
N MET A 61 9.03 -11.85 -1.12
CA MET A 61 9.48 -11.39 0.19
C MET A 61 8.32 -10.86 1.05
N ASN A 62 7.39 -10.14 0.46
CA ASN A 62 6.22 -9.66 1.20
C ASN A 62 5.31 -10.80 1.66
N CYS A 63 5.12 -11.84 0.83
CA CYS A 63 4.26 -12.97 1.17
C CYS A 63 4.72 -13.78 2.39
N ILE A 64 6.00 -13.74 2.74
CA ILE A 64 6.52 -14.40 3.96
C ILE A 64 6.43 -13.53 5.21
N ALA A 65 6.08 -12.26 5.10
CA ALA A 65 5.89 -11.37 6.24
C ALA A 65 4.66 -11.78 7.07
N GLU A 66 4.72 -11.56 8.39
CA GLU A 66 3.61 -11.90 9.30
C GLU A 66 2.31 -11.21 8.90
N ASP A 67 2.36 -9.93 8.55
CA ASP A 67 1.17 -9.18 8.15
C ASP A 67 0.57 -9.66 6.83
N ALA A 68 1.38 -10.15 5.89
CA ALA A 68 0.85 -10.74 4.66
C ALA A 68 0.13 -12.07 4.94
N GLN A 69 0.70 -12.90 5.81
CA GLN A 69 0.07 -14.15 6.26
C GLN A 69 -1.24 -13.86 7.02
N GLU A 70 -1.22 -12.87 7.92
CA GLU A 70 -2.41 -12.42 8.64
C GLU A 70 -3.49 -11.90 7.68
N GLY A 71 -3.12 -11.07 6.70
CA GLY A 71 -4.07 -10.55 5.71
C GLY A 71 -4.74 -11.65 4.88
N MET A 72 -3.97 -12.65 4.43
CA MET A 72 -4.51 -13.80 3.71
C MET A 72 -5.44 -14.64 4.59
N LEU A 73 -5.05 -14.89 5.83
CA LEU A 73 -5.86 -15.67 6.79
C LEU A 73 -7.17 -14.94 7.13
N ALA A 74 -7.08 -13.65 7.46
CA ALA A 74 -8.24 -12.82 7.77
C ALA A 74 -9.23 -12.78 6.60
N PHE A 75 -8.74 -12.70 5.35
CA PHE A 75 -9.58 -12.77 4.16
C PHE A 75 -10.33 -14.10 4.03
N LEU A 76 -9.65 -15.23 4.26
CA LEU A 76 -10.28 -16.55 4.22
C LEU A 76 -11.31 -16.74 5.33
N GLU A 77 -11.03 -16.22 6.52
CA GLU A 77 -11.90 -16.28 7.70
C GLU A 77 -13.00 -15.21 7.70
N LYS A 78 -12.98 -14.28 6.74
CA LYS A 78 -13.94 -13.16 6.63
C LYS A 78 -13.99 -12.28 7.88
N ARG A 79 -12.85 -12.00 8.46
CA ARG A 79 -12.66 -11.11 9.61
C ARG A 79 -11.74 -9.95 9.27
N GLU A 80 -11.73 -8.93 10.13
CA GLU A 80 -10.73 -7.87 10.05
C GLU A 80 -9.34 -8.39 10.43
N PRO A 81 -8.28 -7.96 9.70
CA PRO A 81 -6.91 -8.34 10.03
C PRO A 81 -6.37 -7.59 11.24
N GLU A 82 -5.48 -8.24 12.00
CA GLU A 82 -4.78 -7.66 13.15
C GLU A 82 -3.30 -7.45 12.79
N TRP A 83 -2.98 -6.26 12.30
CA TRP A 83 -1.63 -5.93 11.84
C TRP A 83 -0.61 -5.85 12.96
N LYS A 84 0.51 -6.56 12.83
CA LYS A 84 1.67 -6.50 13.73
C LYS A 84 2.78 -5.60 13.20
N ASN A 85 2.62 -5.09 11.98
CA ASN A 85 3.56 -4.21 11.27
C ASN A 85 4.94 -4.85 11.01
N ARG A 86 4.98 -6.12 10.70
CA ARG A 86 6.19 -6.89 10.43
C ARG A 86 5.93 -8.10 9.51
#